data_191ad40215971761c20c388b5c236199
#
_entry.id   191ad40215971761c20c388b5c236199
#
_cell.length_a   1.000
_cell.length_b   1.000
_cell.length_c   1.000
_cell.angle_alpha   90.00
_cell.angle_beta   90.00
_cell.angle_gamma   90.00
#
_symmetry.space_group_name_H-M   'P 1'
#
loop_
_entity.id
_entity.type
_entity.pdbx_description
1 polymer ?
#
loop_
_entity_poly.entity_id
_entity_poly.type
_entity_poly.pdbx_seq_one_letter_code
_entity_poly.pdbx_strand_id
1 'polypeptide(L)'
;KVRMTTNPDRNHWLRTFLDWYIGVDGFIREDREGVVRYFYIAGESVKDVVWGDSKEDVYHKCKADIDRKLARINGSTGTSSYHDMIKSFTFYQGRMSENKATLGNNSGYVGSVAVTGGRMAEQLLEGNWNVSPDDAIEAEIPTDIARQVLMNDPQINGDRWITADLADVGSDNFVAFVWDGFHVFDKLVLSKTTPRENAENLLLLAAQYNVS
;
A
#
# COMPACT_ATOMS: atom_id res chain seq x y z
N LYS A 1 -12.97 -19.07 13.78
CA LYS A 1 -12.66 -19.11 12.35
C LYS A 1 -13.19 -17.82 11.69
N VAL A 2 -12.33 -17.06 11.04
CA VAL A 2 -12.70 -15.84 10.30
C VAL A 2 -12.59 -16.15 8.81
N ARG A 3 -13.54 -15.67 8.02
CA ARG A 3 -13.51 -15.68 6.57
C ARG A 3 -13.64 -14.23 6.09
N MET A 4 -12.83 -13.87 5.12
CA MET A 4 -12.82 -12.52 4.53
C MET A 4 -12.82 -12.65 3.02
N THR A 5 -13.49 -11.71 2.37
CA THR A 5 -13.43 -11.53 0.91
C THR A 5 -12.98 -10.10 0.64
N THR A 6 -12.16 -9.90 -0.36
CA THR A 6 -11.70 -8.59 -0.81
C THR A 6 -11.37 -8.65 -2.28
N ASN A 7 -11.44 -7.52 -2.95
CA ASN A 7 -10.90 -7.37 -4.29
C ASN A 7 -9.37 -7.26 -4.24
N PRO A 8 -8.67 -7.70 -5.27
CA PRO A 8 -7.24 -7.45 -5.40
C PRO A 8 -6.94 -5.95 -5.30
N ASP A 9 -5.90 -5.61 -4.54
CA ASP A 9 -5.39 -4.24 -4.43
C ASP A 9 -3.96 -4.30 -3.85
N ARG A 10 -3.01 -3.73 -4.57
CA ARG A 10 -1.60 -3.74 -4.16
C ARG A 10 -1.35 -2.99 -2.86
N ASN A 11 -2.19 -2.00 -2.52
CA ASN A 11 -2.08 -1.16 -1.33
C ASN A 11 -2.88 -1.72 -0.15
N HIS A 12 -3.62 -2.82 -0.35
CA HIS A 12 -4.42 -3.39 0.72
C HIS A 12 -3.54 -3.98 1.82
N TRP A 13 -3.89 -3.74 3.08
CA TRP A 13 -3.14 -4.24 4.25
C TRP A 13 -2.96 -5.77 4.26
N LEU A 14 -3.92 -6.51 3.70
CA LEU A 14 -3.84 -7.96 3.53
C LEU A 14 -2.68 -8.39 2.62
N ARG A 15 -2.13 -7.50 1.80
CA ARG A 15 -1.01 -7.83 0.92
C ARG A 15 0.16 -8.44 1.70
N THR A 16 0.44 -7.96 2.91
CA THR A 16 1.46 -8.54 3.81
C THR A 16 1.23 -10.03 4.09
N PHE A 17 -0.03 -10.49 4.11
CA PHE A 17 -0.39 -11.89 4.31
C PHE A 17 -0.42 -12.69 3.01
N LEU A 18 -0.57 -12.00 1.87
CA LEU A 18 -0.75 -12.61 0.56
C LEU A 18 0.56 -12.73 -0.24
N ASP A 19 1.60 -11.97 0.12
CA ASP A 19 2.85 -11.92 -0.67
C ASP A 19 3.46 -13.28 -0.96
N TRP A 20 3.33 -14.23 -0.04
CA TRP A 20 3.79 -15.59 -0.29
C TRP A 20 2.94 -16.32 -1.33
N TYR A 21 1.64 -16.04 -1.41
CA TYR A 21 0.70 -16.68 -2.34
C TYR A 21 0.72 -16.05 -3.73
N ILE A 22 1.16 -14.81 -3.86
CA ILE A 22 1.13 -13.99 -5.07
C ILE A 22 2.52 -14.00 -5.73
N GLY A 23 2.54 -14.18 -7.04
CA GLY A 23 3.75 -14.08 -7.85
C GLY A 23 4.18 -12.62 -8.08
N VAL A 24 5.35 -12.45 -8.64
CA VAL A 24 5.87 -11.12 -9.05
C VAL A 24 5.01 -10.46 -10.13
N ASP A 25 4.27 -11.26 -10.87
CA ASP A 25 3.30 -10.86 -11.91
C ASP A 25 1.97 -10.34 -11.33
N GLY A 26 1.76 -10.48 -10.02
CA GLY A 26 0.54 -10.07 -9.34
C GLY A 26 -0.56 -11.12 -9.27
N PHE A 27 -0.33 -12.29 -9.86
CA PHE A 27 -1.31 -13.38 -9.85
C PHE A 27 -1.01 -14.42 -8.78
N ILE A 28 -2.05 -15.17 -8.40
CA ILE A 28 -1.88 -16.27 -7.45
C ILE A 28 -0.98 -17.36 -8.06
N ARG A 29 -0.09 -17.87 -7.25
CA ARG A 29 0.70 -19.04 -7.59
C ARG A 29 -0.12 -20.30 -7.38
N GLU A 30 -0.35 -21.07 -8.44
CA GLU A 30 -1.17 -22.29 -8.41
C GLU A 30 -0.65 -23.33 -7.39
N ASP A 31 0.68 -23.42 -7.23
CA ASP A 31 1.32 -24.32 -6.26
C ASP A 31 1.10 -23.88 -4.80
N ARG A 32 0.56 -22.69 -4.57
CA ARG A 32 0.36 -22.09 -3.23
C ARG A 32 -1.10 -21.83 -2.90
N GLU A 33 -1.98 -21.87 -3.88
CA GLU A 33 -3.43 -21.69 -3.66
C GLU A 33 -3.97 -22.75 -2.72
N GLY A 34 -4.67 -22.33 -1.67
CA GLY A 34 -5.25 -23.24 -0.68
C GLY A 34 -4.28 -23.83 0.32
N VAL A 35 -2.99 -23.61 0.16
CA VAL A 35 -1.99 -24.09 1.15
C VAL A 35 -2.20 -23.37 2.48
N VAL A 36 -2.27 -24.15 3.56
CA VAL A 36 -2.39 -23.58 4.91
C VAL A 36 -1.00 -23.23 5.43
N ARG A 37 -0.82 -21.99 5.81
CA ARG A 37 0.37 -21.51 6.53
C ARG A 37 0.01 -21.07 7.93
N TYR A 38 1.00 -21.01 8.80
CA TYR A 38 0.84 -20.60 10.19
C TYR A 38 1.63 -19.33 10.44
N PHE A 39 1.08 -18.49 11.33
CA PHE A 39 1.72 -17.21 11.63
C PHE A 39 1.53 -16.78 13.08
N TYR A 40 2.43 -15.92 13.51
CA TYR A 40 2.40 -15.22 14.77
C TYR A 40 2.84 -13.78 14.55
N ILE A 41 2.18 -12.82 15.19
CA ILE A 41 2.56 -11.41 15.15
C ILE A 41 3.42 -11.13 16.39
N ALA A 42 4.72 -11.01 16.18
CA ALA A 42 5.70 -10.85 17.26
C ALA A 42 5.69 -9.44 17.87
N GLY A 43 5.39 -8.42 17.07
CA GLY A 43 5.32 -7.01 17.47
C GLY A 43 3.92 -6.45 17.56
N GLU A 44 3.79 -5.14 17.37
CA GLU A 44 2.53 -4.41 17.41
C GLU A 44 1.91 -4.19 16.02
N SER A 45 2.67 -4.46 14.98
CA SER A 45 2.27 -4.26 13.58
C SER A 45 2.04 -5.59 12.87
N VAL A 46 1.12 -5.60 11.92
CA VAL A 46 0.94 -6.71 10.97
C VAL A 46 2.20 -6.97 10.14
N LYS A 47 3.14 -6.02 10.08
CA LYS A 47 4.44 -6.19 9.42
C LYS A 47 5.40 -7.07 10.21
N ASP A 48 5.15 -7.23 11.53
CA ASP A 48 5.97 -8.06 12.42
C ASP A 48 5.51 -9.53 12.41
N VAL A 49 4.89 -9.95 11.33
CA VAL A 49 4.39 -11.32 11.18
C VAL A 49 5.52 -12.30 10.89
N VAL A 50 5.59 -13.36 11.68
CA VAL A 50 6.51 -14.47 11.49
C VAL A 50 5.73 -15.67 10.97
N TRP A 51 6.17 -16.22 9.85
CA TRP A 51 5.51 -17.30 9.14
C TRP A 51 6.23 -18.63 9.30
N GLY A 52 5.44 -19.71 9.22
CA GLY A 52 5.94 -21.08 9.18
C GLY A 52 4.96 -22.05 8.53
N ASP A 53 5.44 -23.24 8.23
CA ASP A 53 4.65 -24.28 7.59
C ASP A 53 3.94 -25.17 8.61
N SER A 54 4.30 -25.05 9.89
CA SER A 54 3.57 -25.64 11.01
C SER A 54 3.53 -24.68 12.20
N LYS A 55 2.68 -24.98 13.20
CA LYS A 55 2.68 -24.25 14.47
C LYS A 55 3.98 -24.42 15.23
N GLU A 56 4.57 -25.59 15.15
CA GLU A 56 5.84 -25.95 15.78
C GLU A 56 6.98 -25.10 15.18
N ASP A 57 7.01 -24.93 13.85
CA ASP A 57 8.01 -24.13 13.17
C ASP A 57 7.93 -22.65 13.61
N VAL A 58 6.71 -22.08 13.63
CA VAL A 58 6.49 -20.71 14.11
C VAL A 58 6.86 -20.56 15.59
N TYR A 59 6.49 -21.54 16.42
CA TYR A 59 6.84 -21.53 17.83
C TYR A 59 8.36 -21.53 18.04
N HIS A 60 9.10 -22.36 17.32
CA HIS A 60 10.56 -22.38 17.42
C HIS A 60 11.20 -21.05 17.03
N LYS A 61 10.67 -20.37 16.00
CA LYS A 61 11.14 -19.06 15.55
C LYS A 61 10.86 -17.95 16.58
N CYS A 62 9.76 -18.04 17.33
CA CYS A 62 9.29 -17.02 18.24
C CYS A 62 9.29 -17.47 19.72
N LYS A 63 9.96 -18.55 20.05
CA LYS A 63 9.89 -19.25 21.34
C LYS A 63 9.99 -18.29 22.54
N ALA A 64 11.01 -17.47 22.58
CA ALA A 64 11.28 -16.60 23.73
C ALA A 64 10.14 -15.58 23.97
N ASP A 65 9.53 -15.05 22.91
CA ASP A 65 8.43 -14.10 23.02
C ASP A 65 7.12 -14.79 23.40
N ILE A 66 6.84 -15.93 22.79
CA ILE A 66 5.64 -16.73 23.07
C ILE A 66 5.67 -17.24 24.52
N ASP A 67 6.78 -17.83 24.97
CA ASP A 67 6.92 -18.34 26.34
C ASP A 67 6.74 -17.22 27.38
N ARG A 68 7.32 -16.05 27.14
CA ARG A 68 7.16 -14.88 28.01
C ARG A 68 5.69 -14.43 28.10
N LYS A 69 4.99 -14.37 26.97
CA LYS A 69 3.56 -13.99 26.94
C LYS A 69 2.68 -15.05 27.59
N LEU A 70 2.97 -16.35 27.35
CA LEU A 70 2.26 -17.47 27.98
C LEU A 70 2.45 -17.48 29.49
N ALA A 71 3.65 -17.27 30.01
CA ALA A 71 3.91 -17.19 31.44
C ALA A 71 3.05 -16.08 32.11
N ARG A 72 2.91 -14.93 31.44
CA ARG A 72 2.07 -13.82 31.92
C ARG A 72 0.57 -14.17 31.89
N ILE A 73 0.09 -14.81 30.81
CA ILE A 73 -1.32 -15.18 30.67
C ILE A 73 -1.69 -16.27 31.67
N ASN A 74 -0.88 -17.35 31.76
CA ASN A 74 -1.17 -18.48 32.62
C ASN A 74 -1.03 -18.15 34.11
N GLY A 75 -0.20 -17.18 34.45
CA GLY A 75 -0.10 -16.65 35.80
C GLY A 75 -1.35 -15.87 36.28
N SER A 76 -2.20 -15.44 35.35
CA SER A 76 -3.39 -14.60 35.66
C SER A 76 -4.72 -15.33 35.43
N THR A 77 -4.87 -16.17 34.42
CA THR A 77 -6.19 -16.60 33.95
C THR A 77 -6.33 -18.05 33.50
N GLY A 78 -5.25 -18.85 33.40
CA GLY A 78 -5.47 -20.23 33.00
C GLY A 78 -4.41 -20.96 32.18
N THR A 79 -4.84 -21.92 31.37
CA THR A 79 -4.03 -22.91 30.68
C THR A 79 -3.98 -22.66 29.17
N SER A 80 -3.42 -21.54 28.73
CA SER A 80 -3.16 -21.30 27.30
C SER A 80 -1.86 -21.98 26.85
N SER A 81 -1.84 -22.40 25.60
CA SER A 81 -0.68 -23.02 24.96
C SER A 81 -0.21 -22.17 23.77
N TYR A 82 0.97 -22.45 23.24
CA TYR A 82 1.44 -21.79 22.02
C TYR A 82 0.54 -22.05 20.82
N HIS A 83 -0.18 -23.18 20.79
CA HIS A 83 -1.17 -23.49 19.76
C HIS A 83 -2.31 -22.46 19.69
N ASP A 84 -2.65 -21.81 20.81
CA ASP A 84 -3.70 -20.82 20.87
C ASP A 84 -3.25 -19.46 20.35
N MET A 85 -1.95 -19.17 20.44
CA MET A 85 -1.35 -17.92 20.00
C MET A 85 -1.03 -17.92 18.50
N ILE A 86 -0.67 -19.09 17.95
CA ILE A 86 -0.32 -19.24 16.54
C ILE A 86 -1.58 -19.52 15.73
N LYS A 87 -1.82 -18.65 14.72
CA LYS A 87 -2.99 -18.72 13.85
C LYS A 87 -2.64 -19.37 12.52
N SER A 88 -3.65 -19.89 11.85
CA SER A 88 -3.52 -20.40 10.49
C SER A 88 -4.13 -19.42 9.50
N PHE A 89 -3.56 -19.38 8.32
CA PHE A 89 -4.03 -18.58 7.19
C PHE A 89 -3.98 -19.44 5.92
N THR A 90 -4.98 -19.25 5.07
CA THR A 90 -5.00 -19.82 3.72
C THR A 90 -5.70 -18.84 2.81
N PHE A 91 -5.33 -18.84 1.54
CA PHE A 91 -5.87 -17.97 0.53
C PHE A 91 -6.34 -18.77 -0.69
N TYR A 92 -7.50 -18.37 -1.20
CA TYR A 92 -8.07 -18.85 -2.45
C TYR A 92 -8.45 -17.64 -3.29
N GLN A 93 -8.08 -17.66 -4.54
CA GLN A 93 -8.52 -16.65 -5.49
C GLN A 93 -9.90 -17.01 -6.01
N GLY A 94 -10.89 -16.14 -5.78
CA GLY A 94 -12.17 -16.24 -6.46
C GLY A 94 -12.06 -15.66 -7.88
N ARG A 95 -12.24 -16.49 -8.89
CA ARG A 95 -12.20 -16.03 -10.28
C ARG A 95 -13.62 -15.70 -10.77
N MET A 96 -13.76 -14.62 -11.53
CA MET A 96 -15.04 -14.25 -12.12
C MET A 96 -15.62 -15.39 -12.94
N SER A 97 -14.78 -16.15 -13.66
CA SER A 97 -15.18 -17.31 -14.47
C SER A 97 -15.80 -18.46 -13.65
N GLU A 98 -15.55 -18.51 -12.36
CA GLU A 98 -16.09 -19.53 -11.45
C GLU A 98 -17.49 -19.15 -10.92
N ASN A 99 -17.88 -17.90 -11.02
CA ASN A 99 -19.17 -17.40 -10.56
C ASN A 99 -20.28 -17.66 -11.59
N LYS A 100 -20.63 -18.95 -11.75
CA LYS A 100 -21.64 -19.40 -12.70
C LYS A 100 -23.01 -18.74 -12.48
N ALA A 101 -23.36 -18.40 -11.25
CA ALA A 101 -24.63 -17.75 -10.92
C ALA A 101 -24.69 -16.33 -11.49
N THR A 102 -23.63 -15.54 -11.34
CA THR A 102 -23.55 -14.19 -11.90
C THR A 102 -23.50 -14.24 -13.43
N LEU A 103 -22.67 -15.11 -13.99
CA LEU A 103 -22.51 -15.25 -15.44
C LEU A 103 -23.78 -15.73 -16.12
N GLY A 104 -24.53 -16.66 -15.48
CA GLY A 104 -25.81 -17.19 -16.03
C GLY A 104 -26.95 -16.19 -15.96
N ASN A 105 -27.03 -15.37 -14.94
CA ASN A 105 -28.12 -14.42 -14.72
C ASN A 105 -27.84 -13.02 -15.29
N ASN A 106 -26.60 -12.65 -15.51
CA ASN A 106 -26.22 -11.35 -16.04
C ASN A 106 -24.99 -11.46 -16.95
N SER A 107 -25.24 -11.90 -18.18
CA SER A 107 -24.20 -12.03 -19.22
C SER A 107 -23.55 -10.68 -19.58
N GLY A 108 -24.25 -9.56 -19.33
CA GLY A 108 -23.73 -8.22 -19.57
C GLY A 108 -22.75 -7.73 -18.50
N TYR A 109 -22.68 -8.39 -17.33
CA TYR A 109 -21.83 -7.95 -16.23
C TYR A 109 -20.34 -7.94 -16.59
N VAL A 110 -19.86 -9.03 -17.19
CA VAL A 110 -18.46 -9.12 -17.64
C VAL A 110 -18.16 -8.05 -18.69
N GLY A 111 -19.10 -7.83 -19.62
CA GLY A 111 -18.99 -6.77 -20.62
C GLY A 111 -18.93 -5.38 -19.99
N SER A 112 -19.77 -5.11 -18.98
CA SER A 112 -19.75 -3.84 -18.25
C SER A 112 -18.45 -3.58 -17.54
N VAL A 113 -17.87 -4.59 -16.86
CA VAL A 113 -16.57 -4.48 -16.19
C VAL A 113 -15.45 -4.31 -17.22
N ALA A 114 -15.51 -5.04 -18.34
CA ALA A 114 -14.53 -4.90 -19.42
C ALA A 114 -14.57 -3.51 -20.08
N VAL A 115 -15.76 -2.93 -20.25
CA VAL A 115 -15.95 -1.57 -20.79
C VAL A 115 -15.47 -0.48 -19.83
N THR A 116 -15.52 -0.72 -18.50
CA THR A 116 -14.94 0.20 -17.51
C THR A 116 -13.44 0.37 -17.74
N GLY A 117 -12.83 -0.56 -18.46
CA GLY A 117 -11.53 -0.41 -19.13
C GLY A 117 -10.31 -0.58 -18.25
N GLY A 118 -9.18 -0.79 -18.90
CA GLY A 118 -7.85 -0.72 -18.34
C GLY A 118 -7.58 -1.59 -17.13
N ARG A 119 -6.88 -1.04 -16.18
CA ARG A 119 -6.37 -1.73 -14.99
C ARG A 119 -7.45 -2.26 -14.05
N MET A 120 -8.63 -1.61 -14.00
CA MET A 120 -9.75 -2.10 -13.18
C MET A 120 -10.33 -3.40 -13.72
N ALA A 121 -10.40 -3.56 -15.04
CA ALA A 121 -10.82 -4.81 -15.65
C ALA A 121 -9.81 -5.93 -15.33
N GLU A 122 -8.51 -5.66 -15.45
CA GLU A 122 -7.44 -6.57 -15.08
C GLU A 122 -7.50 -6.97 -13.59
N GLN A 123 -7.76 -6.01 -12.72
CA GLN A 123 -7.94 -6.25 -11.29
C GLN A 123 -9.14 -7.16 -11.00
N LEU A 124 -10.31 -6.81 -11.53
CA LEU A 124 -11.57 -7.46 -11.15
C LEU A 124 -11.83 -8.75 -11.94
N LEU A 125 -11.47 -8.81 -13.23
CA LEU A 125 -11.71 -9.96 -14.08
C LEU A 125 -10.60 -11.01 -13.95
N GLU A 126 -9.36 -10.56 -13.90
CA GLU A 126 -8.19 -11.42 -13.92
C GLU A 126 -7.63 -11.68 -12.52
N GLY A 127 -7.96 -10.81 -11.56
CA GLY A 127 -7.52 -10.96 -10.16
C GLY A 127 -6.10 -10.54 -9.90
N ASN A 128 -5.60 -9.54 -10.64
CA ASN A 128 -4.23 -9.04 -10.49
C ASN A 128 -4.07 -8.19 -9.22
N TRP A 129 -3.20 -8.61 -8.32
CA TRP A 129 -2.91 -7.93 -7.05
C TRP A 129 -1.86 -6.82 -7.16
N ASN A 130 -1.23 -6.65 -8.30
CA ASN A 130 -0.28 -5.55 -8.53
C ASN A 130 -0.98 -4.26 -9.00
N VAL A 131 -2.28 -4.33 -9.23
CA VAL A 131 -3.14 -3.20 -9.62
C VAL A 131 -3.82 -2.63 -8.38
N SER A 132 -4.00 -1.33 -8.32
CA SER A 132 -4.81 -0.65 -7.29
C SER A 132 -5.99 0.07 -7.94
N PRO A 133 -7.16 0.18 -7.26
CA PRO A 133 -8.24 1.06 -7.71
C PRO A 133 -7.78 2.51 -7.92
N ASP A 134 -6.82 2.96 -7.11
CA ASP A 134 -6.22 4.28 -7.26
C ASP A 134 -5.43 4.46 -8.56
N ASP A 135 -4.96 3.35 -9.15
CA ASP A 135 -4.32 3.37 -10.48
C ASP A 135 -5.34 3.53 -11.62
N ALA A 136 -6.62 3.26 -11.34
CA ALA A 136 -7.72 3.39 -12.29
C ALA A 136 -8.25 4.83 -12.39
N ILE A 137 -7.95 5.68 -11.44
CA ILE A 137 -7.91 7.11 -11.68
C ILE A 137 -6.78 7.27 -12.69
N GLU A 138 -7.14 7.49 -13.95
CA GLU A 138 -6.17 7.79 -15.00
C GLU A 138 -5.24 8.87 -14.44
N ALA A 139 -4.11 8.43 -13.91
CA ALA A 139 -3.03 9.35 -13.66
C ALA A 139 -2.73 9.92 -15.05
N GLU A 140 -3.04 11.20 -15.28
CA GLU A 140 -2.74 11.89 -16.55
C GLU A 140 -1.28 11.63 -16.95
N ILE A 141 -0.45 11.27 -15.98
CA ILE A 141 0.95 10.88 -16.16
C ILE A 141 1.14 9.44 -15.63
N PRO A 142 1.35 8.44 -16.49
CA PRO A 142 1.73 7.09 -16.08
C PRO A 142 2.94 7.08 -15.15
N THR A 143 2.97 6.18 -14.16
CA THR A 143 4.01 6.12 -13.13
C THR A 143 5.42 5.89 -13.72
N ASP A 144 5.55 5.15 -14.81
CA ASP A 144 6.79 4.94 -15.53
C ASP A 144 7.30 6.22 -16.20
N ILE A 145 6.40 7.01 -16.77
CA ILE A 145 6.70 8.33 -17.32
C ILE A 145 7.13 9.29 -16.21
N ALA A 146 6.40 9.31 -15.08
CA ALA A 146 6.78 10.11 -13.93
C ALA A 146 8.18 9.76 -13.41
N ARG A 147 8.53 8.47 -13.36
CA ARG A 147 9.89 8.02 -12.99
C ARG A 147 10.95 8.46 -14.00
N GLN A 148 10.66 8.38 -15.30
CA GLN A 148 11.58 8.86 -16.33
C GLN A 148 11.83 10.36 -16.21
N VAL A 149 10.77 11.14 -15.95
CA VAL A 149 10.91 12.59 -15.73
C VAL A 149 11.82 12.88 -14.54
N LEU A 150 11.70 12.12 -13.43
CA LEU A 150 12.56 12.30 -12.25
C LEU A 150 14.04 11.90 -12.49
N MET A 151 14.31 11.09 -13.52
CA MET A 151 15.66 10.68 -13.90
C MET A 151 16.26 11.56 -14.99
N ASN A 152 15.47 12.43 -15.62
CA ASN A 152 15.97 13.36 -16.61
C ASN A 152 16.81 14.44 -15.91
N ASP A 153 17.89 14.86 -16.59
CA ASP A 153 18.68 16.03 -16.22
C ASP A 153 18.17 17.24 -17.05
N PRO A 154 17.21 17.99 -16.53
CA PRO A 154 16.58 19.04 -17.30
C PRO A 154 17.56 20.20 -17.54
N GLN A 155 17.46 20.83 -18.70
CA GLN A 155 18.21 22.03 -19.00
C GLN A 155 17.75 23.16 -18.10
N ILE A 156 18.66 23.70 -17.30
CA ILE A 156 18.44 24.89 -16.48
C ILE A 156 18.56 26.10 -17.40
N ASN A 157 17.51 26.92 -17.49
CA ASN A 157 17.46 28.07 -18.42
C ASN A 157 17.51 29.44 -17.72
N GLY A 158 17.57 29.45 -16.39
CA GLY A 158 17.68 30.65 -15.58
C GLY A 158 16.36 31.39 -15.29
N ASP A 159 15.23 30.96 -15.84
CA ASP A 159 13.91 31.51 -15.51
C ASP A 159 13.40 30.85 -14.23
N ARG A 160 13.50 31.59 -13.12
CA ARG A 160 13.14 31.12 -11.79
C ARG A 160 11.76 31.57 -11.36
N TRP A 161 11.03 30.70 -10.75
CA TRP A 161 9.71 30.95 -10.24
C TRP A 161 9.40 30.03 -9.04
N ILE A 162 8.38 30.38 -8.27
CA ILE A 162 7.96 29.62 -7.11
C ILE A 162 6.49 29.26 -7.24
N THR A 163 6.18 27.99 -6.95
CA THR A 163 4.81 27.55 -6.68
C THR A 163 4.65 27.24 -5.23
N ALA A 164 3.50 27.56 -4.64
CA ALA A 164 3.21 27.23 -3.27
C ALA A 164 1.79 26.67 -3.13
N ASP A 165 1.68 25.61 -2.36
CA ASP A 165 0.42 25.10 -1.86
C ASP A 165 0.22 25.64 -0.44
N LEU A 166 -0.85 26.44 -0.29
CA LEU A 166 -1.12 27.18 0.94
C LEU A 166 -1.90 26.30 1.91
N ALA A 167 -1.30 26.00 3.06
CA ALA A 167 -1.99 25.39 4.18
C ALA A 167 -2.24 26.40 5.29
N ASP A 168 -3.38 26.28 5.97
CA ASP A 168 -3.70 26.99 7.20
C ASP A 168 -3.26 26.17 8.43
N VAL A 169 -3.48 26.70 9.61
CA VAL A 169 -3.15 26.05 10.89
C VAL A 169 -3.99 24.77 11.06
N GLY A 170 -3.46 23.66 10.55
CA GLY A 170 -4.13 22.35 10.54
C GLY A 170 -3.14 21.20 10.52
N SER A 171 -3.59 20.05 9.99
CA SER A 171 -2.76 18.88 9.78
C SER A 171 -1.93 18.93 8.50
N ASP A 172 -2.29 19.85 7.59
CA ASP A 172 -1.68 19.94 6.28
C ASP A 172 -0.39 20.76 6.32
N ASN A 173 0.52 20.44 5.42
CA ASN A 173 1.78 21.15 5.31
C ASN A 173 1.66 22.25 4.25
N PHE A 174 2.23 23.43 4.54
CA PHE A 174 2.56 24.39 3.51
C PHE A 174 3.76 23.86 2.72
N VAL A 175 3.66 23.83 1.40
CA VAL A 175 4.73 23.33 0.52
C VAL A 175 4.99 24.36 -0.58
N ALA A 176 6.24 24.79 -0.73
CA ALA A 176 6.66 25.62 -1.84
C ALA A 176 7.80 24.94 -2.61
N PHE A 177 7.74 25.02 -3.94
CA PHE A 177 8.79 24.54 -4.84
C PHE A 177 9.43 25.70 -5.57
N VAL A 178 10.76 25.67 -5.63
CA VAL A 178 11.55 26.62 -6.42
C VAL A 178 11.95 25.95 -7.73
N TRP A 179 11.58 26.59 -8.82
CA TRP A 179 11.79 26.10 -10.18
C TRP A 179 12.85 26.90 -10.90
N ASP A 180 13.59 26.22 -11.77
CA ASP A 180 14.39 26.83 -12.81
C ASP A 180 13.96 26.20 -14.16
N GLY A 181 13.22 26.96 -14.96
CA GLY A 181 12.45 26.40 -16.06
C GLY A 181 11.44 25.36 -15.57
N PHE A 182 11.56 24.13 -16.06
CA PHE A 182 10.70 23.01 -15.65
C PHE A 182 11.37 22.09 -14.61
N HIS A 183 12.46 22.52 -14.01
CA HIS A 183 13.18 21.76 -13.00
C HIS A 183 12.92 22.31 -11.60
N VAL A 184 12.47 21.44 -10.69
CA VAL A 184 12.40 21.75 -9.26
C VAL A 184 13.79 21.51 -8.65
N PHE A 185 14.44 22.56 -8.22
CA PHE A 185 15.77 22.43 -7.64
C PHE A 185 15.82 22.68 -6.13
N ASP A 186 14.76 23.23 -5.56
CA ASP A 186 14.64 23.34 -4.10
C ASP A 186 13.17 23.30 -3.65
N LYS A 187 12.93 22.98 -2.39
CA LYS A 187 11.60 22.93 -1.78
C LYS A 187 11.64 23.41 -0.33
N LEU A 188 10.57 24.07 0.07
CA LEU A 188 10.29 24.43 1.44
C LEU A 188 9.04 23.69 1.92
N VAL A 189 9.12 23.03 3.07
CA VAL A 189 7.98 22.36 3.70
C VAL A 189 7.87 22.85 5.14
N LEU A 190 6.72 23.45 5.48
CA LEU A 190 6.43 23.95 6.81
C LEU A 190 5.18 23.24 7.37
N SER A 191 5.21 22.91 8.65
CA SER A 191 4.09 22.27 9.34
C SER A 191 3.59 23.16 10.46
N LYS A 192 2.27 23.22 10.63
CA LYS A 192 1.62 23.95 11.74
C LYS A 192 1.99 25.46 11.78
N THR A 193 2.21 26.05 10.63
CA THR A 193 2.52 27.48 10.48
C THR A 193 1.27 28.27 10.13
N THR A 194 1.25 29.53 10.56
CA THR A 194 0.18 30.46 10.19
C THR A 194 0.36 30.99 8.77
N PRO A 195 -0.70 31.46 8.09
CA PRO A 195 -0.59 32.08 6.78
C PRO A 195 0.42 33.25 6.72
N ARG A 196 0.58 33.98 7.81
CA ARG A 196 1.57 35.05 7.91
C ARG A 196 3.00 34.51 7.90
N GLU A 197 3.27 33.49 8.71
CA GLU A 197 4.59 32.83 8.71
C GLU A 197 4.91 32.20 7.37
N ASN A 198 3.92 31.60 6.71
CA ASN A 198 4.07 31.06 5.37
C ASN A 198 4.44 32.15 4.36
N ALA A 199 3.78 33.30 4.40
CA ALA A 199 4.10 34.43 3.54
C ALA A 199 5.51 35.01 3.80
N GLU A 200 5.89 35.16 5.06
CA GLU A 200 7.23 35.64 5.44
C GLU A 200 8.32 34.66 4.93
N ASN A 201 8.13 33.36 5.11
CA ASN A 201 9.06 32.34 4.61
C ASN A 201 9.12 32.31 3.07
N LEU A 202 7.98 32.50 2.40
CA LEU A 202 7.93 32.55 0.94
C LEU A 202 8.71 33.76 0.39
N LEU A 203 8.59 34.92 1.03
CA LEU A 203 9.35 36.11 0.66
C LEU A 203 10.86 35.93 0.86
N LEU A 204 11.26 35.25 1.95
CA LEU A 204 12.67 34.91 2.18
C LEU A 204 13.19 33.95 1.10
N LEU A 205 12.41 32.95 0.75
CA LEU A 205 12.74 31.99 -0.32
C LEU A 205 12.87 32.71 -1.67
N ALA A 206 11.94 33.61 -2.01
CA ALA A 206 11.98 34.40 -3.23
C ALA A 206 13.23 35.30 -3.30
N ALA A 207 13.57 35.95 -2.17
CA ALA A 207 14.79 36.79 -2.08
C ALA A 207 16.06 35.94 -2.22
N GLN A 208 16.10 34.75 -1.60
CA GLN A 208 17.27 33.85 -1.67
C GLN A 208 17.58 33.43 -3.11
N TYR A 209 16.55 33.21 -3.91
CA TYR A 209 16.72 32.70 -5.28
C TYR A 209 16.51 33.74 -6.38
N ASN A 210 16.36 35.02 -6.01
CA ASN A 210 16.13 36.12 -6.93
C ASN A 210 14.88 35.92 -7.82
N VAL A 211 13.80 35.42 -7.21
CA VAL A 211 12.50 35.29 -7.85
C VAL A 211 11.72 36.58 -7.62
N SER A 212 11.21 37.17 -8.67
CA SER A 212 10.46 38.46 -8.66
C SER A 212 8.94 38.25 -8.80
#